data_b5f2775156a73eb2a09434fd99726e00
#
_entry.id   b5f2775156a73eb2a09434fd99726e00
#
_cell.length_a   1.000
_cell.length_b   1.000
_cell.length_c   1.000
_cell.angle_alpha   90.00
_cell.angle_beta   90.00
_cell.angle_gamma   90.00
#
_symmetry.space_group_name_H-M   'P 1'
#
loop_
_entity.id
_entity.type
_entity.pdbx_description
1 polymer ?
#
loop_
_entity_poly.entity_id
_entity_poly.type
_entity_poly.pdbx_seq_one_letter_code
_entity_poly.pdbx_strand_id
1 'polypeptide(L)'
;MPIGAIVGGVSSLIGDVVGSNAASKAAAAQAGAAQQAQQLEQNNANQALGLQKAAGQQAQSNLSPYQQAGTQALSKLNSLQPFQAPTATQAAATPGYQFQLQQGLKALQNSAAARGGLLTGGTSKAINDYAQGTAASNYGNTYNQALQAYQTNTGNQFQLAGMGQNASTNLSSLQQQNANAGGGILENSAQQQAQQLNNAGAARASGYAAQGNILGNGISSIGNLAANYIPNLNFGGGNQTSPGSYTPVGASNQNPVYDEGE
;
A
#
# COMPACT_ATOMS: atom_id res chain seq x y z
N MET A 1 21.51 -4.27 -4.06
CA MET A 1 22.74 -5.11 -3.96
C MET A 1 22.33 -6.53 -4.28
N PRO A 2 22.92 -7.17 -5.28
CA PRO A 2 22.49 -8.51 -5.70
C PRO A 2 23.01 -9.57 -4.72
N ILE A 3 22.10 -10.28 -4.08
CA ILE A 3 22.33 -11.40 -3.15
C ILE A 3 22.89 -12.66 -3.88
N GLY A 4 23.02 -12.61 -5.22
CA GLY A 4 23.48 -13.73 -6.04
C GLY A 4 24.96 -14.13 -5.85
N ALA A 5 25.76 -13.33 -5.16
CA ALA A 5 27.21 -13.58 -5.07
C ALA A 5 27.63 -14.54 -3.92
N ILE A 6 26.74 -14.82 -2.96
CA ILE A 6 27.09 -15.65 -1.80
C ILE A 6 26.89 -17.15 -2.08
N VAL A 7 26.00 -17.50 -3.00
CA VAL A 7 25.72 -18.91 -3.34
C VAL A 7 26.81 -19.53 -4.26
N GLY A 8 27.53 -18.70 -5.04
CA GLY A 8 28.58 -19.18 -5.96
C GLY A 8 29.91 -19.53 -5.31
N GLY A 9 30.17 -19.10 -4.08
CA GLY A 9 31.45 -19.28 -3.42
C GLY A 9 31.65 -20.64 -2.73
N VAL A 10 30.61 -21.41 -2.51
CA VAL A 10 30.66 -22.66 -1.74
C VAL A 10 30.91 -23.89 -2.63
N SER A 11 30.63 -23.79 -3.93
CA SER A 11 30.79 -24.92 -4.86
C SER A 11 32.23 -25.18 -5.33
N SER A 12 33.17 -24.24 -5.14
CA SER A 12 34.55 -24.40 -5.59
C SER A 12 35.50 -25.07 -4.57
N LEU A 13 35.02 -25.33 -3.36
CA LEU A 13 35.86 -25.96 -2.31
C LEU A 13 35.73 -27.50 -2.23
N ILE A 14 34.95 -28.12 -3.12
CA ILE A 14 34.65 -29.57 -3.06
C ILE A 14 35.64 -30.42 -3.89
N GLY A 15 36.67 -29.81 -4.50
CA GLY A 15 37.55 -30.51 -5.44
C GLY A 15 38.59 -31.47 -4.84
N ASP A 16 38.92 -31.45 -3.56
CA ASP A 16 40.16 -32.11 -3.12
C ASP A 16 40.13 -32.61 -1.67
N VAL A 17 39.18 -33.48 -1.28
CA VAL A 17 39.37 -34.28 -0.04
C VAL A 17 38.75 -35.67 -0.16
N VAL A 18 39.57 -36.65 -0.46
CA VAL A 18 39.28 -38.09 -0.43
C VAL A 18 39.19 -38.56 1.02
N GLY A 19 37.96 -38.89 1.48
CA GLY A 19 37.72 -39.56 2.75
C GLY A 19 36.25 -39.50 3.18
N SER A 20 35.67 -40.60 3.69
CA SER A 20 34.29 -40.73 4.11
C SER A 20 33.81 -39.63 5.08
N ASN A 21 34.72 -39.12 5.92
CA ASN A 21 34.44 -38.03 6.85
C ASN A 21 34.38 -36.64 6.18
N ALA A 22 34.98 -36.46 5.01
CA ALA A 22 34.95 -35.20 4.30
C ALA A 22 33.63 -34.98 3.56
N ALA A 23 33.06 -36.01 2.93
CA ALA A 23 31.78 -35.94 2.27
C ALA A 23 30.61 -35.65 3.25
N SER A 24 30.65 -36.28 4.42
CA SER A 24 29.65 -36.02 5.46
C SER A 24 29.76 -34.60 6.08
N LYS A 25 31.00 -34.11 6.28
CA LYS A 25 31.28 -32.75 6.74
C LYS A 25 30.88 -31.71 5.70
N ALA A 26 31.14 -31.94 4.41
CA ALA A 26 30.75 -31.07 3.33
C ALA A 26 29.20 -30.98 3.23
N ALA A 27 28.51 -32.12 3.31
CA ALA A 27 27.06 -32.17 3.32
C ALA A 27 26.45 -31.45 4.55
N ALA A 28 27.05 -31.58 5.72
CA ALA A 28 26.65 -30.88 6.93
C ALA A 28 26.88 -29.36 6.82
N ALA A 29 28.03 -28.93 6.28
CA ALA A 29 28.34 -27.53 6.04
C ALA A 29 27.36 -26.90 5.03
N GLN A 30 27.04 -27.61 3.96
CA GLN A 30 26.09 -27.15 2.95
C GLN A 30 24.64 -27.07 3.51
N ALA A 31 24.25 -28.03 4.35
CA ALA A 31 22.98 -27.99 5.06
C ALA A 31 22.92 -26.83 6.08
N GLY A 32 24.02 -26.55 6.79
CA GLY A 32 24.13 -25.41 7.70
C GLY A 32 24.07 -24.06 6.97
N ALA A 33 24.75 -23.93 5.83
CA ALA A 33 24.68 -22.74 4.98
C ALA A 33 23.25 -22.49 4.45
N ALA A 34 22.55 -23.55 4.05
CA ALA A 34 21.15 -23.46 3.61
C ALA A 34 20.23 -22.99 4.75
N GLN A 35 20.44 -23.45 5.97
CA GLN A 35 19.67 -22.99 7.14
C GLN A 35 19.93 -21.51 7.47
N GLN A 36 21.19 -21.06 7.42
CA GLN A 36 21.53 -19.65 7.63
C GLN A 36 20.93 -18.75 6.54
N ALA A 37 21.01 -19.18 5.27
CA ALA A 37 20.40 -18.45 4.17
C ALA A 37 18.88 -18.34 4.35
N GLN A 38 18.21 -19.38 4.81
CA GLN A 38 16.79 -19.40 5.10
C GLN A 38 16.42 -18.41 6.22
N GLN A 39 17.21 -18.33 7.30
CA GLN A 39 16.98 -17.37 8.38
C GLN A 39 17.18 -15.92 7.92
N LEU A 40 18.22 -15.65 7.13
CA LEU A 40 18.46 -14.32 6.55
C LEU A 40 17.30 -13.89 5.66
N GLU A 41 16.78 -14.79 4.88
CA GLU A 41 15.66 -14.52 3.96
C GLU A 41 14.36 -14.23 4.69
N GLN A 42 14.05 -15.01 5.74
CA GLN A 42 12.90 -14.74 6.61
C GLN A 42 13.04 -13.37 7.29
N ASN A 43 14.23 -13.04 7.79
CA ASN A 43 14.48 -11.74 8.41
C ASN A 43 14.30 -10.59 7.41
N ASN A 44 14.80 -10.74 6.18
CA ASN A 44 14.66 -9.75 5.13
C ASN A 44 13.20 -9.59 4.69
N ALA A 45 12.46 -10.68 4.56
CA ALA A 45 11.03 -10.65 4.25
C ALA A 45 10.23 -9.95 5.36
N ASN A 46 10.50 -10.28 6.62
CA ASN A 46 9.86 -9.65 7.78
C ASN A 46 10.17 -8.14 7.86
N GLN A 47 11.42 -7.76 7.58
CA GLN A 47 11.84 -6.36 7.54
C GLN A 47 11.14 -5.60 6.40
N ALA A 48 11.07 -6.19 5.20
CA ALA A 48 10.37 -5.59 4.06
C ALA A 48 8.88 -5.41 4.33
N LEU A 49 8.21 -6.42 4.92
CA LEU A 49 6.81 -6.33 5.35
C LEU A 49 6.62 -5.28 6.45
N GLY A 50 7.57 -5.16 7.38
CA GLY A 50 7.56 -4.14 8.41
C GLY A 50 7.63 -2.72 7.84
N LEU A 51 8.54 -2.47 6.91
CA LEU A 51 8.67 -1.17 6.21
C LEU A 51 7.41 -0.84 5.41
N GLN A 52 6.84 -1.82 4.72
CA GLN A 52 5.61 -1.65 3.96
C GLN A 52 4.41 -1.31 4.86
N LYS A 53 4.27 -1.99 6.00
CA LYS A 53 3.25 -1.68 7.00
C LYS A 53 3.43 -0.27 7.56
N ALA A 54 4.66 0.13 7.87
CA ALA A 54 4.97 1.48 8.36
C ALA A 54 4.63 2.55 7.31
N ALA A 55 4.96 2.32 6.03
CA ALA A 55 4.59 3.21 4.93
C ALA A 55 3.07 3.34 4.76
N GLY A 56 2.33 2.24 4.89
CA GLY A 56 0.86 2.23 4.87
C GLY A 56 0.25 3.03 6.03
N GLN A 57 0.78 2.87 7.23
CA GLN A 57 0.36 3.64 8.41
C GLN A 57 0.66 5.13 8.26
N GLN A 58 1.84 5.47 7.74
CA GLN A 58 2.20 6.86 7.45
C GLN A 58 1.26 7.49 6.43
N ALA A 59 0.94 6.79 5.35
CA ALA A 59 -0.01 7.25 4.33
C ALA A 59 -1.42 7.45 4.93
N GLN A 60 -1.88 6.53 5.76
CA GLN A 60 -3.16 6.65 6.46
C GLN A 60 -3.17 7.86 7.40
N SER A 61 -2.11 8.07 8.16
CA SER A 61 -1.98 9.23 9.05
C SER A 61 -2.01 10.55 8.29
N ASN A 62 -1.31 10.63 7.14
CA ASN A 62 -1.25 11.81 6.30
C ASN A 62 -2.59 12.13 5.60
N LEU A 63 -3.35 11.10 5.23
CA LEU A 63 -4.61 11.24 4.49
C LEU A 63 -5.83 11.39 5.42
N SER A 64 -5.74 10.93 6.66
CA SER A 64 -6.84 10.97 7.65
C SER A 64 -7.45 12.36 7.85
N PRO A 65 -6.69 13.47 7.95
CA PRO A 65 -7.28 14.79 8.10
C PRO A 65 -8.18 15.19 6.90
N TYR A 66 -7.78 14.83 5.69
CA TYR A 66 -8.55 15.10 4.46
C TYR A 66 -9.83 14.27 4.39
N GLN A 67 -9.78 13.01 4.81
CA GLN A 67 -10.96 12.15 4.90
C GLN A 67 -11.96 12.70 5.92
N GLN A 68 -11.47 13.13 7.09
CA GLN A 68 -12.31 13.72 8.12
C GLN A 68 -12.94 15.03 7.65
N ALA A 69 -12.17 15.92 7.01
CA ALA A 69 -12.68 17.16 6.44
C ALA A 69 -13.73 16.90 5.38
N GLY A 70 -13.53 15.91 4.51
CA GLY A 70 -14.50 15.50 3.51
C GLY A 70 -15.78 14.95 4.10
N THR A 71 -15.70 14.10 5.12
CA THR A 71 -16.87 13.57 5.83
C THR A 71 -17.66 14.67 6.52
N GLN A 72 -16.99 15.62 7.17
CA GLN A 72 -17.64 16.78 7.77
C GLN A 72 -18.29 17.67 6.72
N ALA A 73 -17.64 17.89 5.58
CA ALA A 73 -18.19 18.66 4.48
C ALA A 73 -19.44 18.01 3.90
N LEU A 74 -19.44 16.69 3.70
CA LEU A 74 -20.62 15.94 3.27
C LEU A 74 -21.78 16.05 4.27
N SER A 75 -21.49 15.97 5.57
CA SER A 75 -22.49 16.16 6.61
C SER A 75 -23.12 17.55 6.56
N LYS A 76 -22.29 18.60 6.38
CA LYS A 76 -22.75 19.98 6.22
C LYS A 76 -23.57 20.17 4.94
N LEU A 77 -23.16 19.58 3.83
CA LEU A 77 -23.91 19.61 2.56
C LEU A 77 -25.27 18.93 2.69
N ASN A 78 -25.32 17.79 3.38
CA ASN A 78 -26.56 17.05 3.60
C ASN A 78 -27.55 17.80 4.51
N SER A 79 -27.03 18.63 5.41
CA SER A 79 -27.84 19.51 6.29
C SER A 79 -27.98 20.92 5.76
N LEU A 80 -27.53 21.22 4.53
CA LEU A 80 -27.52 22.54 3.97
C LEU A 80 -28.96 23.01 3.72
N GLN A 81 -29.32 24.12 4.36
CA GLN A 81 -30.61 24.78 4.08
C GLN A 81 -30.57 25.50 2.72
N PRO A 82 -31.69 25.56 1.99
CA PRO A 82 -31.77 26.40 0.80
C PRO A 82 -31.40 27.84 1.09
N PHE A 83 -30.85 28.54 0.09
CA PHE A 83 -30.53 29.94 0.23
C PHE A 83 -31.76 30.73 0.72
N GLN A 84 -31.59 31.48 1.80
CA GLN A 84 -32.61 32.39 2.33
C GLN A 84 -32.21 33.83 2.03
N ALA A 85 -33.03 34.54 1.33
CA ALA A 85 -32.82 35.96 1.06
C ALA A 85 -32.82 36.76 2.37
N PRO A 86 -31.97 37.77 2.51
CA PRO A 86 -32.03 38.66 3.67
C PRO A 86 -33.39 39.38 3.75
N THR A 87 -33.85 39.60 4.95
CA THR A 87 -35.08 40.40 5.17
C THR A 87 -34.77 41.88 4.97
N ALA A 88 -35.83 42.70 4.72
CA ALA A 88 -35.69 44.16 4.62
C ALA A 88 -35.06 44.76 5.89
N THR A 89 -35.40 44.22 7.08
CA THR A 89 -34.81 44.64 8.37
C THR A 89 -33.31 44.33 8.42
N GLN A 90 -32.88 43.15 7.97
CA GLN A 90 -31.47 42.82 7.91
C GLN A 90 -30.69 43.70 6.93
N ALA A 91 -31.26 43.99 5.78
CA ALA A 91 -30.67 44.92 4.82
C ALA A 91 -30.56 46.34 5.39
N ALA A 92 -31.59 46.80 6.09
CA ALA A 92 -31.58 48.12 6.72
C ALA A 92 -30.58 48.23 7.88
N ALA A 93 -30.16 47.11 8.48
CA ALA A 93 -29.18 47.06 9.54
C ALA A 93 -27.72 47.01 9.04
N THR A 94 -27.51 46.99 7.71
CA THR A 94 -26.13 46.96 7.15
C THR A 94 -25.33 48.23 7.52
N PRO A 95 -24.05 48.07 7.88
CA PRO A 95 -23.22 49.24 8.20
C PRO A 95 -23.15 50.22 7.01
N GLY A 96 -23.31 51.51 7.33
CA GLY A 96 -23.24 52.56 6.32
C GLY A 96 -24.55 52.90 5.62
N TYR A 97 -25.56 52.01 5.57
CA TYR A 97 -26.87 52.32 4.99
C TYR A 97 -27.54 53.49 5.68
N GLN A 98 -27.65 53.45 7.00
CA GLN A 98 -28.25 54.52 7.81
C GLN A 98 -27.50 55.86 7.63
N PHE A 99 -26.19 55.82 7.58
CA PHE A 99 -25.38 56.98 7.33
C PHE A 99 -25.63 57.57 5.94
N GLN A 100 -25.61 56.74 4.91
CA GLN A 100 -25.86 57.17 3.52
C GLN A 100 -27.26 57.76 3.37
N LEU A 101 -28.30 57.10 3.93
CA LEU A 101 -29.66 57.59 3.92
C LEU A 101 -29.79 58.95 4.59
N GLN A 102 -29.26 59.10 5.80
CA GLN A 102 -29.30 60.35 6.55
C GLN A 102 -28.57 61.51 5.85
N GLN A 103 -27.38 61.25 5.30
CA GLN A 103 -26.62 62.28 4.58
C GLN A 103 -27.32 62.72 3.31
N GLY A 104 -27.88 61.77 2.54
CA GLY A 104 -28.63 62.11 1.34
C GLY A 104 -29.93 62.88 1.62
N LEU A 105 -30.69 62.44 2.63
CA LEU A 105 -31.90 63.18 3.08
C LEU A 105 -31.55 64.59 3.53
N LYS A 106 -30.45 64.80 4.31
CA LYS A 106 -29.99 66.10 4.75
C LYS A 106 -29.59 66.97 3.53
N ALA A 107 -28.89 66.41 2.55
CA ALA A 107 -28.53 67.14 1.34
C ALA A 107 -29.75 67.61 0.55
N LEU A 108 -30.77 66.75 0.39
CA LEU A 108 -32.03 67.13 -0.25
C LEU A 108 -32.79 68.21 0.50
N GLN A 109 -32.89 68.12 1.82
CA GLN A 109 -33.55 69.14 2.68
C GLN A 109 -32.81 70.48 2.59
N ASN A 110 -31.49 70.51 2.68
CA ASN A 110 -30.69 71.73 2.57
C ASN A 110 -30.85 72.37 1.19
N SER A 111 -30.87 71.59 0.10
CA SER A 111 -31.10 72.06 -1.26
C SER A 111 -32.55 72.64 -1.43
N ALA A 112 -33.54 71.99 -0.83
CA ALA A 112 -34.95 72.47 -0.87
C ALA A 112 -35.10 73.76 -0.04
N ALA A 113 -34.48 73.84 1.12
CA ALA A 113 -34.46 75.04 1.97
C ALA A 113 -33.86 76.27 1.24
N ALA A 114 -32.71 76.06 0.56
CA ALA A 114 -32.03 77.12 -0.19
C ALA A 114 -32.88 77.65 -1.35
N ARG A 115 -33.84 76.89 -1.86
CA ARG A 115 -34.81 77.26 -2.93
C ARG A 115 -36.13 77.76 -2.38
N GLY A 116 -36.29 77.83 -1.08
CA GLY A 116 -37.56 78.23 -0.47
C GLY A 116 -38.66 77.19 -0.57
N GLY A 117 -38.36 75.96 -0.98
CA GLY A 117 -39.33 74.91 -1.27
C GLY A 117 -39.40 73.77 -0.25
N LEU A 118 -38.99 73.98 1.00
CA LEU A 118 -38.86 72.90 2.01
C LEU A 118 -40.19 72.16 2.30
N LEU A 119 -41.29 72.86 2.23
CA LEU A 119 -42.63 72.33 2.51
C LEU A 119 -43.48 72.03 1.23
N THR A 120 -42.80 71.90 0.10
CA THR A 120 -43.52 71.60 -1.18
C THR A 120 -43.72 70.11 -1.35
N GLY A 121 -44.83 69.74 -2.07
CA GLY A 121 -45.05 68.33 -2.44
C GLY A 121 -43.98 67.74 -3.31
N GLY A 122 -43.25 68.56 -4.09
CA GLY A 122 -42.13 68.15 -4.89
C GLY A 122 -40.91 67.71 -4.03
N THR A 123 -40.65 68.44 -2.91
CA THR A 123 -39.57 68.04 -1.95
C THR A 123 -39.93 66.74 -1.21
N SER A 124 -41.21 66.61 -0.80
CA SER A 124 -41.64 65.36 -0.14
C SER A 124 -41.54 64.16 -1.08
N LYS A 125 -41.90 64.34 -2.37
CA LYS A 125 -41.69 63.28 -3.37
C LYS A 125 -40.21 62.92 -3.57
N ALA A 126 -39.33 63.91 -3.72
CA ALA A 126 -37.91 63.71 -3.90
C ALA A 126 -37.25 62.96 -2.69
N ILE A 127 -37.68 63.26 -1.46
CA ILE A 127 -37.27 62.60 -0.23
C ILE A 127 -37.67 61.09 -0.26
N ASN A 128 -38.94 60.83 -0.62
CA ASN A 128 -39.46 59.47 -0.70
C ASN A 128 -38.79 58.69 -1.83
N ASP A 129 -38.60 59.27 -3.00
CA ASP A 129 -37.94 58.63 -4.13
C ASP A 129 -36.47 58.30 -3.77
N TYR A 130 -35.76 59.18 -3.13
CA TYR A 130 -34.40 58.96 -2.66
C TYR A 130 -34.34 57.83 -1.60
N ALA A 131 -35.24 57.88 -0.60
CA ALA A 131 -35.27 56.87 0.45
C ALA A 131 -35.57 55.47 -0.13
N GLN A 132 -36.55 55.36 -1.04
CA GLN A 132 -36.88 54.13 -1.71
C GLN A 132 -35.77 53.63 -2.62
N GLY A 133 -35.15 54.54 -3.40
CA GLY A 133 -34.03 54.17 -4.28
C GLY A 133 -32.79 53.68 -3.47
N THR A 134 -32.47 54.37 -2.37
CA THR A 134 -31.37 53.93 -1.48
C THR A 134 -31.68 52.63 -0.80
N ALA A 135 -32.93 52.39 -0.35
CA ALA A 135 -33.35 51.14 0.25
C ALA A 135 -33.30 49.97 -0.76
N ALA A 136 -33.79 50.19 -1.98
CA ALA A 136 -33.73 49.17 -3.04
C ALA A 136 -32.31 48.81 -3.44
N SER A 137 -31.42 49.82 -3.59
CA SER A 137 -30.02 49.61 -3.91
C SER A 137 -29.32 48.85 -2.78
N ASN A 138 -29.52 49.23 -1.52
CA ASN A 138 -28.95 48.57 -0.37
C ASN A 138 -29.44 47.12 -0.23
N TYR A 139 -30.75 46.90 -0.45
CA TYR A 139 -31.31 45.54 -0.44
C TYR A 139 -30.65 44.67 -1.52
N GLY A 140 -30.52 45.17 -2.76
CA GLY A 140 -29.89 44.45 -3.87
C GLY A 140 -28.42 44.09 -3.56
N ASN A 141 -27.68 45.03 -2.99
CA ASN A 141 -26.28 44.78 -2.59
C ASN A 141 -26.21 43.72 -1.48
N THR A 142 -27.06 43.82 -0.46
CA THR A 142 -27.11 42.85 0.64
C THR A 142 -27.50 41.45 0.17
N TYR A 143 -28.50 41.39 -0.73
CA TYR A 143 -28.94 40.15 -1.38
C TYR A 143 -27.78 39.47 -2.15
N ASN A 144 -27.09 40.24 -3.00
CA ASN A 144 -25.98 39.72 -3.81
C ASN A 144 -24.81 39.26 -2.93
N GLN A 145 -24.47 39.98 -1.88
CA GLN A 145 -23.44 39.56 -0.91
C GLN A 145 -23.83 38.28 -0.18
N ALA A 146 -25.09 38.19 0.26
CA ALA A 146 -25.57 36.95 0.93
C ALA A 146 -25.62 35.76 -0.02
N LEU A 147 -26.01 35.94 -1.28
CA LEU A 147 -26.03 34.92 -2.29
C LEU A 147 -24.57 34.43 -2.62
N GLN A 148 -23.67 35.39 -2.79
CA GLN A 148 -22.25 35.07 -3.04
C GLN A 148 -21.61 34.33 -1.87
N ALA A 149 -21.89 34.76 -0.63
CA ALA A 149 -21.41 34.07 0.57
C ALA A 149 -21.95 32.63 0.64
N TYR A 150 -23.23 32.44 0.35
CA TYR A 150 -23.84 31.11 0.30
C TYR A 150 -23.19 30.22 -0.77
N GLN A 151 -23.03 30.73 -1.99
CA GLN A 151 -22.40 30.01 -3.10
C GLN A 151 -20.94 29.64 -2.78
N THR A 152 -20.17 30.59 -2.24
CA THR A 152 -18.79 30.36 -1.84
C THR A 152 -18.69 29.30 -0.74
N ASN A 153 -19.53 29.39 0.28
CA ASN A 153 -19.52 28.42 1.38
C ASN A 153 -19.91 27.03 0.87
N THR A 154 -20.93 26.92 0.04
CA THR A 154 -21.37 25.66 -0.58
C THR A 154 -20.28 25.10 -1.49
N GLY A 155 -19.66 25.93 -2.32
CA GLY A 155 -18.55 25.53 -3.19
C GLY A 155 -17.35 25.00 -2.40
N ASN A 156 -16.97 25.65 -1.31
CA ASN A 156 -15.92 25.18 -0.41
C ASN A 156 -16.25 23.81 0.21
N GLN A 157 -17.50 23.57 0.59
CA GLN A 157 -17.92 22.26 1.12
C GLN A 157 -17.79 21.17 0.04
N PHE A 158 -18.17 21.44 -1.21
CA PHE A 158 -17.99 20.49 -2.32
C PHE A 158 -16.50 20.19 -2.58
N GLN A 159 -15.65 21.21 -2.54
CA GLN A 159 -14.19 20.99 -2.67
C GLN A 159 -13.63 20.11 -1.55
N LEU A 160 -13.99 20.40 -0.30
CA LEU A 160 -13.57 19.58 0.83
C LEU A 160 -14.08 18.13 0.75
N ALA A 161 -15.33 17.94 0.32
CA ALA A 161 -15.89 16.61 0.08
C ALA A 161 -15.11 15.85 -1.01
N GLY A 162 -14.78 16.53 -2.11
CA GLY A 162 -13.96 15.98 -3.18
C GLY A 162 -12.54 15.62 -2.72
N MET A 163 -11.91 16.45 -1.89
CA MET A 163 -10.61 16.14 -1.28
C MET A 163 -10.68 14.90 -0.39
N GLY A 164 -11.75 14.75 0.39
CA GLY A 164 -11.97 13.56 1.22
C GLY A 164 -12.16 12.29 0.40
N GLN A 165 -12.91 12.38 -0.70
CA GLN A 165 -13.09 11.28 -1.64
C GLN A 165 -11.75 10.87 -2.30
N ASN A 166 -10.98 11.84 -2.78
CA ASN A 166 -9.66 11.58 -3.37
C ASN A 166 -8.69 10.95 -2.37
N ALA A 167 -8.69 11.43 -1.11
CA ALA A 167 -7.89 10.86 -0.04
C ALA A 167 -8.27 9.39 0.23
N SER A 168 -9.57 9.08 0.24
CA SER A 168 -10.07 7.71 0.42
C SER A 168 -9.69 6.79 -0.74
N THR A 169 -9.81 7.26 -1.97
CA THR A 169 -9.42 6.51 -3.18
C THR A 169 -7.90 6.24 -3.20
N ASN A 170 -7.09 7.26 -2.88
CA ASN A 170 -5.64 7.11 -2.81
C ASN A 170 -5.23 6.12 -1.71
N LEU A 171 -5.88 6.17 -0.54
CA LEU A 171 -5.60 5.23 0.54
C LEU A 171 -5.96 3.79 0.14
N SER A 172 -7.11 3.58 -0.51
CA SER A 172 -7.52 2.27 -1.01
C SER A 172 -6.55 1.73 -2.06
N SER A 173 -6.10 2.57 -2.98
CA SER A 173 -5.08 2.21 -3.98
C SER A 173 -3.75 1.83 -3.34
N LEU A 174 -3.28 2.60 -2.35
CA LEU A 174 -2.06 2.30 -1.61
C LEU A 174 -2.18 1.00 -0.80
N GLN A 175 -3.33 0.75 -0.19
CA GLN A 175 -3.59 -0.51 0.53
C GLN A 175 -3.53 -1.71 -0.41
N GLN A 176 -4.13 -1.60 -1.61
CA GLN A 176 -4.08 -2.66 -2.61
C GLN A 176 -2.67 -2.88 -3.16
N GLN A 177 -1.92 -1.81 -3.46
CA GLN A 177 -0.51 -1.91 -3.85
C GLN A 177 0.33 -2.56 -2.76
N ASN A 178 0.13 -2.17 -1.50
CA ASN A 178 0.80 -2.77 -0.35
C ASN A 178 0.45 -4.25 -0.19
N ALA A 179 -0.82 -4.64 -0.35
CA ALA A 179 -1.23 -6.03 -0.28
C ALA A 179 -0.56 -6.88 -1.39
N ASN A 180 -0.53 -6.38 -2.62
CA ASN A 180 0.10 -7.05 -3.75
C ASN A 180 1.62 -7.17 -3.57
N ALA A 181 2.29 -6.10 -3.14
CA ALA A 181 3.73 -6.12 -2.87
C ALA A 181 4.06 -7.06 -1.70
N GLY A 182 3.26 -7.07 -0.64
CA GLY A 182 3.39 -8.01 0.48
C GLY A 182 3.22 -9.45 0.05
N GLY A 183 2.23 -9.73 -0.78
CA GLY A 183 2.01 -11.05 -1.39
C GLY A 183 3.22 -11.48 -2.21
N GLY A 184 3.75 -10.62 -3.06
CA GLY A 184 4.95 -10.90 -3.85
C GLY A 184 6.21 -11.17 -3.01
N ILE A 185 6.41 -10.45 -1.91
CA ILE A 185 7.52 -10.69 -0.97
C ILE A 185 7.38 -12.09 -0.34
N LEU A 186 6.19 -12.45 0.12
CA LEU A 186 5.93 -13.76 0.73
C LEU A 186 6.09 -14.90 -0.27
N GLU A 187 5.56 -14.76 -1.49
CA GLU A 187 5.69 -15.76 -2.54
C GLU A 187 7.14 -15.99 -2.95
N ASN A 188 7.89 -14.91 -3.19
CA ASN A 188 9.31 -15.01 -3.54
C ASN A 188 10.13 -15.63 -2.40
N SER A 189 9.86 -15.26 -1.15
CA SER A 189 10.48 -15.86 0.02
C SER A 189 10.16 -17.35 0.14
N ALA A 190 8.92 -17.76 -0.09
CA ALA A 190 8.51 -19.16 -0.07
C ALA A 190 9.19 -19.98 -1.17
N GLN A 191 9.28 -19.46 -2.39
CA GLN A 191 9.95 -20.12 -3.51
C GLN A 191 11.47 -20.30 -3.24
N GLN A 192 12.13 -19.27 -2.77
CA GLN A 192 13.55 -19.35 -2.40
C GLN A 192 13.78 -20.36 -1.26
N GLN A 193 12.90 -20.35 -0.26
CA GLN A 193 12.94 -21.29 0.85
C GLN A 193 12.79 -22.76 0.38
N ALA A 194 11.86 -23.00 -0.55
CA ALA A 194 11.68 -24.33 -1.16
C ALA A 194 12.92 -24.78 -1.95
N GLN A 195 13.55 -23.88 -2.71
CA GLN A 195 14.80 -24.18 -3.42
C GLN A 195 15.94 -24.52 -2.47
N GLN A 196 16.08 -23.77 -1.37
CA GLN A 196 17.12 -24.03 -0.36
C GLN A 196 16.91 -25.36 0.35
N LEU A 197 15.64 -25.71 0.67
CA LEU A 197 15.31 -27.01 1.25
C LEU A 197 15.64 -28.17 0.27
N ASN A 198 15.32 -28.01 -1.00
CA ASN A 198 15.68 -28.99 -2.03
C ASN A 198 17.20 -29.15 -2.16
N ASN A 199 17.94 -28.03 -2.18
CA ASN A 199 19.40 -28.07 -2.25
C ASN A 199 20.02 -28.72 -1.02
N ALA A 200 19.52 -28.40 0.19
CA ALA A 200 19.95 -29.02 1.43
C ALA A 200 19.61 -30.53 1.46
N GLY A 201 18.46 -30.92 0.94
CA GLY A 201 18.05 -32.31 0.79
C GLY A 201 18.96 -33.08 -0.16
N ALA A 202 19.24 -32.51 -1.33
CA ALA A 202 20.17 -33.10 -2.32
C ALA A 202 21.61 -33.22 -1.77
N ALA A 203 22.07 -32.23 -1.03
CA ALA A 203 23.40 -32.28 -0.39
C ALA A 203 23.48 -33.38 0.66
N ARG A 204 22.45 -33.58 1.47
CA ARG A 204 22.40 -34.68 2.44
C ARG A 204 22.33 -36.04 1.75
N ALA A 205 21.50 -36.17 0.72
CA ALA A 205 21.35 -37.41 -0.05
C ALA A 205 22.67 -37.79 -0.72
N SER A 206 23.38 -36.84 -1.32
CA SER A 206 24.71 -37.10 -1.93
C SER A 206 25.76 -37.50 -0.88
N GLY A 207 25.72 -36.92 0.32
CA GLY A 207 26.57 -37.30 1.43
C GLY A 207 26.34 -38.75 1.90
N TYR A 208 25.08 -39.15 2.02
CA TYR A 208 24.75 -40.55 2.38
C TYR A 208 25.09 -41.53 1.25
N ALA A 209 24.91 -41.18 -0.02
CA ALA A 209 25.28 -42.01 -1.15
C ALA A 209 26.81 -42.21 -1.24
N ALA A 210 27.59 -41.15 -1.03
CA ALA A 210 29.05 -41.23 -0.98
C ALA A 210 29.52 -42.13 0.18
N GLN A 211 28.89 -42.03 1.35
CA GLN A 211 29.18 -42.86 2.50
C GLN A 211 28.85 -44.33 2.26
N GLY A 212 27.71 -44.61 1.59
CA GLY A 212 27.32 -45.95 1.20
C GLY A 212 28.27 -46.58 0.18
N ASN A 213 28.73 -45.83 -0.80
CA ASN A 213 29.70 -46.29 -1.81
C ASN A 213 31.07 -46.60 -1.21
N ILE A 214 31.55 -45.82 -0.22
CA ILE A 214 32.81 -46.04 0.45
C ILE A 214 32.75 -47.30 1.31
N LEU A 215 31.63 -47.50 2.03
CA LEU A 215 31.43 -48.74 2.80
C LEU A 215 31.34 -49.96 1.88
N GLY A 216 30.61 -49.83 0.76
CA GLY A 216 30.48 -50.93 -0.24
C GLY A 216 31.84 -51.29 -0.87
N ASN A 217 32.63 -50.30 -1.25
CA ASN A 217 33.96 -50.51 -1.80
C ASN A 217 34.98 -51.02 -0.75
N GLY A 218 34.86 -50.52 0.51
CA GLY A 218 35.68 -51.00 1.63
C GLY A 218 35.42 -52.46 1.94
N ILE A 219 34.16 -52.90 1.96
CA ILE A 219 33.79 -54.29 2.20
C ILE A 219 34.24 -55.19 1.06
N SER A 220 34.09 -54.73 -0.20
CA SER A 220 34.54 -55.49 -1.38
C SER A 220 36.06 -55.61 -1.44
N SER A 221 36.81 -54.61 -1.01
CA SER A 221 38.30 -54.67 -0.92
C SER A 221 38.78 -55.61 0.18
N ILE A 222 38.09 -55.65 1.32
CA ILE A 222 38.37 -56.63 2.39
C ILE A 222 38.00 -58.05 1.92
N GLY A 223 36.90 -58.22 1.19
CA GLY A 223 36.52 -59.47 0.59
C GLY A 223 37.55 -59.98 -0.42
N ASN A 224 38.12 -59.11 -1.25
CA ASN A 224 39.17 -59.44 -2.19
C ASN A 224 40.51 -59.74 -1.51
N LEU A 225 40.86 -59.06 -0.42
CA LEU A 225 42.03 -59.37 0.39
C LEU A 225 41.86 -60.72 1.08
N ALA A 226 40.72 -61.04 1.64
CA ALA A 226 40.43 -62.32 2.28
C ALA A 226 40.49 -63.45 1.28
N ALA A 227 39.95 -63.27 0.06
CA ALA A 227 40.02 -64.26 -1.00
C ALA A 227 41.41 -64.56 -1.52
N ASN A 228 42.34 -63.57 -1.47
CA ASN A 228 43.71 -63.71 -1.91
C ASN A 228 44.66 -64.29 -0.84
N TYR A 229 44.37 -64.05 0.45
CA TYR A 229 45.29 -64.52 1.55
C TYR A 229 44.82 -65.79 2.25
N ILE A 230 43.56 -66.23 2.05
CA ILE A 230 43.02 -67.42 2.73
C ILE A 230 42.30 -68.30 1.70
N PRO A 231 43.03 -69.17 1.00
CA PRO A 231 42.50 -69.92 -0.15
C PRO A 231 41.47 -71.00 0.21
N ASN A 232 41.06 -71.16 1.47
CA ASN A 232 40.11 -72.17 1.93
C ASN A 232 38.88 -71.69 2.70
N LEU A 233 38.53 -70.42 2.66
CA LEU A 233 37.27 -69.95 3.17
C LEU A 233 36.27 -69.79 2.02
N ASN A 234 35.50 -70.83 1.76
CA ASN A 234 34.35 -70.77 0.87
C ASN A 234 33.22 -70.07 1.55
N PHE A 235 33.16 -68.73 1.43
CA PHE A 235 31.93 -67.97 1.75
C PHE A 235 30.95 -68.27 0.63
N GLY A 236 29.96 -69.11 0.94
CA GLY A 236 28.87 -69.43 0.04
C GLY A 236 28.35 -68.22 -0.70
N GLY A 237 28.37 -68.30 -2.03
CA GLY A 237 27.94 -67.28 -2.95
C GLY A 237 26.50 -66.87 -2.71
N GLY A 238 26.31 -65.79 -1.96
CA GLY A 238 25.08 -65.04 -2.00
C GLY A 238 25.03 -64.25 -3.30
N ASN A 239 24.06 -64.58 -4.12
CA ASN A 239 23.74 -63.95 -5.39
C ASN A 239 23.81 -62.40 -5.24
N GLN A 240 24.85 -61.78 -5.81
CA GLN A 240 24.96 -60.32 -5.84
C GLN A 240 23.85 -59.83 -6.80
N THR A 241 22.69 -59.51 -6.22
CA THR A 241 21.80 -58.61 -6.91
C THR A 241 22.43 -57.23 -6.90
N SER A 242 22.88 -56.77 -8.05
CA SER A 242 23.31 -55.40 -8.28
C SER A 242 22.35 -54.43 -7.58
N PRO A 243 22.84 -53.44 -6.84
CA PRO A 243 21.97 -52.41 -6.31
C PRO A 243 21.25 -51.79 -7.47
N GLY A 244 19.90 -51.98 -7.53
CA GLY A 244 19.08 -51.42 -8.58
C GLY A 244 19.37 -49.94 -8.70
N SER A 245 19.64 -49.50 -9.92
CA SER A 245 19.69 -48.10 -10.26
C SER A 245 18.39 -47.45 -9.77
N TYR A 246 18.48 -46.66 -8.72
CA TYR A 246 17.37 -45.79 -8.33
C TYR A 246 17.19 -44.77 -9.47
N THR A 247 16.25 -45.05 -10.36
CA THR A 247 15.69 -44.00 -11.21
C THR A 247 14.87 -43.12 -10.29
N PRO A 248 15.18 -41.80 -10.18
CA PRO A 248 14.32 -40.91 -9.46
C PRO A 248 12.93 -40.98 -10.11
N VAL A 249 11.90 -41.30 -9.32
CA VAL A 249 10.51 -41.23 -9.77
C VAL A 249 10.30 -39.80 -10.24
N GLY A 250 10.20 -39.66 -11.57
CA GLY A 250 9.95 -38.40 -12.22
C GLY A 250 8.66 -37.82 -11.68
N ALA A 251 8.70 -36.56 -11.30
CA ALA A 251 7.52 -35.78 -11.08
C ALA A 251 6.66 -35.89 -12.34
N SER A 252 5.60 -36.66 -12.26
CA SER A 252 4.58 -36.68 -13.30
C SER A 252 3.92 -35.30 -13.32
N ASN A 253 4.24 -34.55 -14.34
CA ASN A 253 3.57 -33.31 -14.71
C ASN A 253 2.14 -33.69 -15.12
N GLN A 254 1.23 -33.82 -14.16
CA GLN A 254 -0.19 -33.94 -14.45
C GLN A 254 -0.76 -32.55 -14.62
N ASN A 255 -0.76 -32.11 -15.84
CA ASN A 255 -1.57 -31.00 -16.30
C ASN A 255 -3.04 -31.42 -16.19
N PRO A 256 -3.90 -30.73 -15.41
CA PRO A 256 -5.33 -31.01 -15.43
C PRO A 256 -5.89 -30.57 -16.80
N VAL A 257 -6.31 -31.54 -17.59
CA VAL A 257 -7.15 -31.35 -18.79
C VAL A 257 -8.50 -30.85 -18.27
N TYR A 258 -8.85 -29.59 -18.51
CA TYR A 258 -10.22 -29.12 -18.40
C TYR A 258 -10.99 -29.67 -19.58
N ASP A 259 -11.88 -30.61 -19.29
CA ASP A 259 -12.90 -31.11 -20.22
C ASP A 259 -14.01 -30.06 -20.28
N GLU A 260 -14.08 -29.33 -21.39
CA GLU A 260 -15.23 -28.52 -21.76
C GLU A 260 -16.26 -29.44 -22.41
N GLY A 261 -17.22 -29.86 -21.60
CA GLY A 261 -18.39 -30.59 -22.03
C GLY A 261 -19.65 -29.78 -21.88
N GLU A 262 -20.23 -29.37 -23.01
CA GLU A 262 -21.61 -29.00 -23.35
C GLU A 262 -22.44 -28.16 -22.36
#